data_7b5db55e8e4840e5a4e99fca29318f9f
#
_entry.id   7b5db55e8e4840e5a4e99fca29318f9f
#
_cell.length_a   1.000
_cell.length_b   1.000
_cell.length_c   1.000
_cell.angle_alpha   90.00
_cell.angle_beta   90.00
_cell.angle_gamma   90.00
#
_symmetry.space_group_name_H-M   'P 1'
#
loop_
_entity.id
_entity.type
_entity.pdbx_description
1 polymer ?
#
loop_
_entity_poly.entity_id
_entity_poly.type
_entity_poly.pdbx_seq_one_letter_code
_entity_poly.pdbx_strand_id
1 'polypeptide(L)'
;MDSTQESGPGSLTPVFVFYAAAVGIPLVLLAVLIAVVIPMPLVLGLLVVVGAAALTAYLTHRRYSKVDEILLDELDVVDADDHDHARAYNLLEALSLRSGVEAPELFLTDDESVNALAIQQSGDAAAVITAGAAHKLDRLQLEGLLAEVIARIAGGDARAATVAVGMLMPFTEGPLSFLAPAADAMIDRVLNPERELSGDLAAVNLTRYPPGLRDALELADADSGIGTRSTARLWVVPPSSSSSRYDLTVRLAILNEY
;
A
#
# COMPACT_ATOMS: atom_id res chain seq x y z
N MET A 1 -21.97 24.34 11.44
CA MET A 1 -21.98 23.46 10.26
C MET A 1 -20.62 23.61 9.61
N ASP A 2 -19.65 22.95 10.17
CA ASP A 2 -18.27 23.02 9.69
C ASP A 2 -18.07 21.77 8.82
N SER A 3 -17.81 22.00 7.54
CA SER A 3 -17.54 20.94 6.57
C SER A 3 -16.17 20.37 6.92
N THR A 4 -16.15 19.27 7.67
CA THR A 4 -15.00 18.38 7.70
C THR A 4 -14.77 17.90 6.27
N GLN A 5 -13.88 18.58 5.58
CA GLN A 5 -13.34 18.17 4.29
C GLN A 5 -12.66 16.83 4.54
N GLU A 6 -13.31 15.72 4.14
CA GLU A 6 -12.66 14.41 4.08
C GLU A 6 -11.41 14.59 3.22
N SER A 7 -10.25 14.59 3.85
CA SER A 7 -8.97 14.67 3.18
C SER A 7 -8.71 13.30 2.55
N GLY A 8 -9.22 13.12 1.35
CA GLY A 8 -8.92 11.95 0.53
C GLY A 8 -7.42 11.85 0.23
N PRO A 9 -6.95 10.70 -0.30
CA PRO A 9 -5.55 10.49 -0.65
C PRO A 9 -5.05 11.58 -1.60
N GLY A 10 -3.79 11.98 -1.43
CA GLY A 10 -3.15 13.00 -2.24
C GLY A 10 -3.00 12.58 -3.70
N SER A 11 -2.68 13.54 -4.58
CA SER A 11 -2.43 13.24 -5.99
C SER A 11 -1.23 12.29 -6.16
N LEU A 12 -1.38 11.24 -6.96
CA LEU A 12 -0.32 10.29 -7.32
C LEU A 12 0.70 10.89 -8.33
N THR A 13 0.41 12.04 -8.91
CA THR A 13 1.29 12.70 -9.89
C THR A 13 2.74 12.83 -9.41
N PRO A 14 3.03 13.25 -8.16
CA PRO A 14 4.41 13.36 -7.68
C PRO A 14 5.17 12.04 -7.70
N VAL A 15 4.51 10.91 -7.42
CA VAL A 15 5.12 9.56 -7.46
C VAL A 15 5.58 9.23 -8.88
N PHE A 16 4.70 9.44 -9.88
CA PHE A 16 5.03 9.19 -11.28
C PHE A 16 6.16 10.10 -11.77
N VAL A 17 6.12 11.39 -11.41
CA VAL A 17 7.17 12.35 -11.76
C VAL A 17 8.51 11.95 -11.14
N PHE A 18 8.52 11.58 -9.87
CA PHE A 18 9.74 11.13 -9.19
C PHE A 18 10.31 9.88 -9.87
N TYR A 19 9.49 8.86 -10.10
CA TYR A 19 9.93 7.62 -10.75
C TYR A 19 10.46 7.89 -12.16
N ALA A 20 9.71 8.63 -12.97
CA ALA A 20 10.12 8.97 -14.32
C ALA A 20 11.41 9.82 -14.36
N ALA A 21 11.59 10.71 -13.39
CA ALA A 21 12.83 11.49 -13.27
C ALA A 21 14.01 10.62 -12.84
N ALA A 22 13.84 9.78 -11.80
CA ALA A 22 14.90 8.93 -11.27
C ALA A 22 15.40 7.89 -12.29
N VAL A 23 14.52 7.36 -13.13
CA VAL A 23 14.86 6.40 -14.20
C VAL A 23 15.24 7.15 -15.50
N GLY A 24 14.48 8.16 -15.87
CA GLY A 24 14.60 8.84 -17.16
C GLY A 24 15.80 9.74 -17.28
N ILE A 25 16.12 10.50 -16.23
CA ILE A 25 17.28 11.42 -16.28
C ILE A 25 18.58 10.67 -16.59
N PRO A 26 18.95 9.58 -15.88
CA PRO A 26 20.15 8.81 -16.23
C PRO A 26 20.12 8.22 -17.63
N LEU A 27 18.97 7.72 -18.09
CA LEU A 27 18.82 7.13 -19.43
C LEU A 27 19.00 8.20 -20.51
N VAL A 28 18.40 9.37 -20.35
CA VAL A 28 18.51 10.47 -21.31
C VAL A 28 19.92 11.04 -21.30
N LEU A 29 20.56 11.22 -20.15
CA LEU A 29 21.94 11.66 -20.04
C LEU A 29 22.90 10.68 -20.73
N LEU A 30 22.71 9.39 -20.54
CA LEU A 30 23.48 8.35 -21.23
C LEU A 30 23.28 8.42 -22.74
N ALA A 31 22.04 8.58 -23.19
CA ALA A 31 21.71 8.72 -24.61
C ALA A 31 22.37 9.96 -25.24
N VAL A 32 22.35 11.10 -24.55
CA VAL A 32 23.04 12.34 -24.98
C VAL A 32 24.54 12.13 -25.02
N LEU A 33 25.13 11.50 -23.99
CA LEU A 33 26.56 11.20 -23.96
C LEU A 33 26.96 10.31 -25.16
N ILE A 34 26.20 9.28 -25.47
CA ILE A 34 26.42 8.40 -26.62
C ILE A 34 26.35 9.22 -27.91
N ALA A 35 25.34 10.09 -28.07
CA ALA A 35 25.17 10.90 -29.27
C ALA A 35 26.28 11.93 -29.49
N VAL A 36 26.92 12.40 -28.40
CA VAL A 36 28.05 13.37 -28.44
C VAL A 36 29.37 12.65 -28.69
N VAL A 37 29.62 11.52 -28.04
CA VAL A 37 30.89 10.80 -28.09
C VAL A 37 31.05 10.01 -29.38
N ILE A 38 30.00 9.42 -29.89
CA ILE A 38 30.01 8.64 -31.12
C ILE A 38 29.65 9.59 -32.28
N PRO A 39 30.58 9.81 -33.27
CA PRO A 39 30.29 10.67 -34.42
C PRO A 39 29.20 10.05 -35.27
N MET A 40 27.97 10.54 -35.12
CA MET A 40 26.77 10.05 -35.83
C MET A 40 26.00 11.25 -36.42
N PRO A 41 25.20 11.03 -37.50
CA PRO A 41 24.29 12.04 -38.01
C PRO A 41 23.35 12.57 -36.93
N LEU A 42 23.08 13.87 -36.93
CA LEU A 42 22.18 14.54 -35.95
C LEU A 42 20.84 13.83 -35.80
N VAL A 43 20.26 13.36 -36.89
CA VAL A 43 19.00 12.62 -36.90
C VAL A 43 19.09 11.33 -36.07
N LEU A 44 20.19 10.60 -36.19
CA LEU A 44 20.40 9.36 -35.43
C LEU A 44 20.60 9.67 -33.93
N GLY A 45 21.34 10.71 -33.60
CA GLY A 45 21.49 11.19 -32.22
C GLY A 45 20.14 11.57 -31.60
N LEU A 46 19.28 12.27 -32.33
CA LEU A 46 17.94 12.62 -31.90
C LEU A 46 17.07 11.36 -31.66
N LEU A 47 17.15 10.37 -32.57
CA LEU A 47 16.41 9.10 -32.42
C LEU A 47 16.84 8.34 -31.15
N VAL A 48 18.11 8.36 -30.78
CA VAL A 48 18.61 7.73 -29.53
C VAL A 48 18.00 8.40 -28.30
N VAL A 49 17.95 9.74 -28.27
CA VAL A 49 17.34 10.49 -27.15
C VAL A 49 15.82 10.25 -27.07
N VAL A 50 15.13 10.27 -28.20
CA VAL A 50 13.70 9.97 -28.25
C VAL A 50 13.43 8.52 -27.81
N GLY A 51 14.28 7.59 -28.24
CA GLY A 51 14.21 6.18 -27.80
C GLY A 51 14.38 6.03 -26.27
N ALA A 52 15.31 6.77 -25.66
CA ALA A 52 15.49 6.78 -24.20
C ALA A 52 14.25 7.33 -23.47
N ALA A 53 13.65 8.40 -23.99
CA ALA A 53 12.41 8.95 -23.43
C ALA A 53 11.23 7.95 -23.56
N ALA A 54 11.10 7.32 -24.71
CA ALA A 54 10.08 6.30 -24.94
C ALA A 54 10.27 5.06 -24.03
N LEU A 55 11.53 4.64 -23.83
CA LEU A 55 11.86 3.57 -22.90
C LEU A 55 11.48 3.94 -21.47
N THR A 56 11.77 5.17 -21.03
CA THR A 56 11.37 5.66 -19.70
C THR A 56 9.85 5.58 -19.52
N ALA A 57 9.08 6.06 -20.50
CA ALA A 57 7.62 6.01 -20.44
C ALA A 57 7.11 4.55 -20.40
N TYR A 58 7.71 3.68 -21.19
CA TYR A 58 7.38 2.24 -21.20
C TYR A 58 7.70 1.58 -19.83
N LEU A 59 8.87 1.84 -19.25
CA LEU A 59 9.26 1.29 -17.94
C LEU A 59 8.33 1.78 -16.82
N THR A 60 7.98 3.08 -16.85
CA THR A 60 7.04 3.66 -15.90
C THR A 60 5.66 3.01 -16.01
N HIS A 61 5.15 2.88 -17.22
CA HIS A 61 3.85 2.23 -17.47
C HIS A 61 3.86 0.76 -17.07
N ARG A 62 4.90 0.01 -17.47
CA ARG A 62 5.05 -1.41 -17.11
C ARG A 62 5.13 -1.61 -15.60
N ARG A 63 5.88 -0.76 -14.90
CA ARG A 63 5.96 -0.82 -13.43
C ARG A 63 4.61 -0.56 -12.79
N TYR A 64 3.93 0.49 -13.25
CA TYR A 64 2.59 0.84 -12.76
C TYR A 64 1.58 -0.28 -12.97
N SER A 65 1.55 -0.90 -14.16
CA SER A 65 0.57 -1.96 -14.49
C SER A 65 0.80 -3.29 -13.77
N LYS A 66 1.91 -3.42 -13.01
CA LYS A 66 2.26 -4.64 -12.29
C LYS A 66 2.57 -4.39 -10.81
N VAL A 67 2.16 -3.26 -10.30
CA VAL A 67 2.53 -2.84 -8.94
C VAL A 67 1.91 -3.73 -7.87
N ASP A 68 0.71 -4.23 -8.10
CA ASP A 68 0.00 -5.19 -7.27
C ASP A 68 0.70 -6.56 -7.25
N GLU A 69 0.95 -7.13 -8.45
CA GLU A 69 1.71 -8.40 -8.57
C GLU A 69 3.07 -8.32 -7.86
N ILE A 70 3.80 -7.20 -8.05
CA ILE A 70 5.11 -6.98 -7.44
C ILE A 70 5.02 -6.92 -5.90
N LEU A 71 3.98 -6.31 -5.36
CA LEU A 71 3.80 -6.22 -3.91
C LEU A 71 3.36 -7.55 -3.31
N LEU A 72 2.50 -8.31 -3.98
CA LEU A 72 2.11 -9.65 -3.54
C LEU A 72 3.30 -10.61 -3.54
N ASP A 73 4.15 -10.55 -4.58
CA ASP A 73 5.39 -11.33 -4.68
C ASP A 73 6.39 -10.95 -3.57
N GLU A 74 6.56 -9.64 -3.29
CA GLU A 74 7.43 -9.15 -2.20
C GLU A 74 6.97 -9.58 -0.81
N LEU A 75 5.66 -9.72 -0.61
CA LEU A 75 5.06 -10.13 0.66
C LEU A 75 5.02 -11.65 0.86
N ASP A 76 5.47 -12.42 -0.15
CA ASP A 76 5.47 -13.88 -0.14
C ASP A 76 4.11 -14.46 0.30
N VAL A 77 3.04 -13.98 -0.35
CA VAL A 77 1.69 -14.39 -0.01
C VAL A 77 1.26 -15.63 -0.78
N VAL A 78 0.35 -16.38 -0.19
CA VAL A 78 -0.32 -17.52 -0.81
C VAL A 78 -1.81 -17.27 -0.88
N ASP A 79 -2.48 -17.85 -1.90
CA ASP A 79 -3.93 -17.82 -1.99
C ASP A 79 -4.53 -18.49 -0.75
N ALA A 80 -5.52 -17.85 -0.15
CA ALA A 80 -6.25 -18.46 0.95
C ALA A 80 -7.15 -19.59 0.42
N ASP A 81 -7.15 -20.74 1.08
CA ASP A 81 -8.08 -21.81 0.78
C ASP A 81 -9.49 -21.47 1.32
N ASP A 82 -10.51 -21.52 0.46
CA ASP A 82 -11.91 -21.17 0.81
C ASP A 82 -12.46 -22.02 1.95
N HIS A 83 -12.04 -23.27 2.05
CA HIS A 83 -12.54 -24.19 3.06
C HIS A 83 -11.88 -23.94 4.41
N ASP A 84 -10.56 -23.77 4.42
CA ASP A 84 -9.80 -23.57 5.65
C ASP A 84 -10.00 -22.15 6.22
N HIS A 85 -10.25 -21.15 5.34
CA HIS A 85 -10.43 -19.76 5.71
C HIS A 85 -11.86 -19.23 5.46
N ALA A 86 -12.86 -20.13 5.42
CA ALA A 86 -14.27 -19.79 5.16
C ALA A 86 -14.81 -18.65 6.03
N ARG A 87 -14.33 -18.53 7.27
CA ARG A 87 -14.70 -17.43 8.17
C ARG A 87 -14.26 -16.08 7.63
N ALA A 88 -13.04 -15.95 7.17
CA ALA A 88 -12.50 -14.70 6.61
C ALA A 88 -13.20 -14.32 5.29
N TYR A 89 -13.40 -15.28 4.40
CA TYR A 89 -14.15 -15.09 3.15
C TYR A 89 -15.57 -14.57 3.38
N ASN A 90 -16.34 -15.23 4.27
CA ASN A 90 -17.70 -14.81 4.59
C ASN A 90 -17.76 -13.40 5.20
N LEU A 91 -16.77 -13.04 6.03
CA LEU A 91 -16.67 -11.70 6.61
C LEU A 91 -16.34 -10.65 5.55
N LEU A 92 -15.36 -10.92 4.68
CA LEU A 92 -15.01 -10.02 3.57
C LEU A 92 -16.20 -9.79 2.65
N GLU A 93 -16.90 -10.83 2.24
CA GLU A 93 -18.09 -10.71 1.39
C GLU A 93 -19.17 -9.85 2.06
N ALA A 94 -19.48 -10.11 3.33
CA ALA A 94 -20.49 -9.35 4.08
C ALA A 94 -20.09 -7.88 4.27
N LEU A 95 -18.81 -7.58 4.53
CA LEU A 95 -18.30 -6.22 4.69
C LEU A 95 -18.27 -5.48 3.36
N SER A 96 -17.90 -6.15 2.28
CA SER A 96 -17.88 -5.59 0.92
C SER A 96 -19.28 -5.21 0.45
N LEU A 97 -20.26 -6.06 0.67
CA LEU A 97 -21.68 -5.76 0.38
C LEU A 97 -22.17 -4.53 1.16
N ARG A 98 -21.79 -4.39 2.42
CA ARG A 98 -22.17 -3.24 3.26
C ARG A 98 -21.51 -1.94 2.83
N SER A 99 -20.26 -2.01 2.37
CA SER A 99 -19.50 -0.83 1.93
C SER A 99 -19.73 -0.47 0.46
N GLY A 100 -20.34 -1.36 -0.33
CA GLY A 100 -20.60 -1.15 -1.75
C GLY A 100 -19.36 -1.31 -2.65
N VAL A 101 -18.34 -2.01 -2.17
CA VAL A 101 -17.16 -2.37 -2.96
C VAL A 101 -17.24 -3.83 -3.40
N GLU A 102 -16.52 -4.20 -4.46
CA GLU A 102 -16.32 -5.58 -4.84
C GLU A 102 -15.48 -6.30 -3.78
N ALA A 103 -15.81 -7.58 -3.50
CA ALA A 103 -15.08 -8.35 -2.51
C ALA A 103 -13.64 -8.58 -2.98
N PRO A 104 -12.62 -8.19 -2.19
CA PRO A 104 -11.23 -8.40 -2.54
C PRO A 104 -10.87 -9.90 -2.51
N GLU A 105 -9.89 -10.29 -3.31
CA GLU A 105 -9.27 -11.60 -3.18
C GLU A 105 -8.54 -11.71 -1.83
N LEU A 106 -8.60 -12.89 -1.22
CA LEU A 106 -7.97 -13.14 0.08
C LEU A 106 -6.65 -13.88 -0.07
N PHE A 107 -5.60 -13.31 0.48
CA PHE A 107 -4.28 -13.89 0.56
C PHE A 107 -3.82 -14.03 2.02
N LEU A 108 -2.90 -14.98 2.24
CA LEU A 108 -2.24 -15.16 3.53
C LEU A 108 -0.74 -14.96 3.39
N THR A 109 -0.12 -14.42 4.44
CA THR A 109 1.33 -14.49 4.65
C THR A 109 1.63 -15.32 5.88
N ASP A 110 2.71 -16.13 5.82
CA ASP A 110 3.16 -17.00 6.90
C ASP A 110 3.87 -16.20 8.00
N ASP A 111 3.09 -15.36 8.68
CA ASP A 111 3.55 -14.58 9.83
C ASP A 111 2.60 -14.78 11.02
N GLU A 112 3.18 -15.06 12.18
CA GLU A 112 2.45 -15.34 13.41
C GLU A 112 1.96 -14.10 14.16
N SER A 113 2.32 -12.90 13.72
CA SER A 113 1.76 -11.68 14.29
C SER A 113 0.31 -11.46 13.84
N VAL A 114 -0.40 -10.57 14.50
CA VAL A 114 -1.76 -10.19 14.12
C VAL A 114 -1.72 -8.92 13.30
N ASN A 115 -1.95 -9.02 11.98
CA ASN A 115 -2.01 -7.86 11.12
C ASN A 115 -2.79 -8.17 9.81
N ALA A 116 -3.08 -7.11 9.06
CA ALA A 116 -3.68 -7.20 7.72
C ALA A 116 -3.26 -5.99 6.88
N LEU A 117 -3.41 -6.09 5.57
CA LEU A 117 -3.23 -4.97 4.64
C LEU A 117 -4.18 -5.08 3.45
N ALA A 118 -4.33 -3.97 2.73
CA ALA A 118 -5.06 -3.90 1.48
C ALA A 118 -4.12 -3.51 0.34
N ILE A 119 -4.20 -4.23 -0.77
CA ILE A 119 -3.58 -3.87 -2.05
C ILE A 119 -4.71 -3.60 -3.03
N GLN A 120 -4.59 -2.52 -3.81
CA GLN A 120 -5.60 -2.19 -4.81
C GLN A 120 -4.96 -1.51 -6.00
N GLN A 121 -5.25 -2.05 -7.21
CA GLN A 121 -4.91 -1.40 -8.46
C GLN A 121 -6.05 -1.58 -9.48
N SER A 122 -6.32 -0.56 -10.26
CA SER A 122 -7.20 -0.59 -11.47
C SER A 122 -8.58 -1.24 -11.31
N GLY A 123 -9.10 -1.36 -10.09
CA GLY A 123 -10.40 -1.97 -9.79
C GLY A 123 -10.29 -3.28 -9.02
N ASP A 124 -9.24 -4.06 -9.26
CA ASP A 124 -9.01 -5.29 -8.52
C ASP A 124 -8.40 -4.97 -7.14
N ALA A 125 -8.88 -5.64 -6.10
CA ALA A 125 -8.39 -5.46 -4.75
C ALA A 125 -8.02 -6.82 -4.13
N ALA A 126 -6.98 -6.80 -3.29
CA ALA A 126 -6.55 -7.93 -2.48
C ALA A 126 -6.52 -7.54 -1.00
N ALA A 127 -7.04 -8.42 -0.16
CA ALA A 127 -6.89 -8.38 1.27
C ALA A 127 -5.84 -9.42 1.67
N VAL A 128 -4.78 -9.00 2.34
CA VAL A 128 -3.77 -9.90 2.87
C VAL A 128 -3.91 -9.93 4.39
N ILE A 129 -4.04 -11.11 4.96
CA ILE A 129 -4.02 -11.33 6.40
C ILE A 129 -2.83 -12.20 6.79
N THR A 130 -2.34 -12.00 7.99
CA THR A 130 -1.31 -12.87 8.55
C THR A 130 -1.90 -14.18 9.07
N ALA A 131 -1.10 -15.24 9.12
CA ALA A 131 -1.47 -16.50 9.75
C ALA A 131 -1.90 -16.26 11.22
N GLY A 132 -1.19 -15.38 11.93
CA GLY A 132 -1.57 -14.98 13.28
C GLY A 132 -2.95 -14.35 13.36
N ALA A 133 -3.34 -13.48 12.43
CA ALA A 133 -4.69 -12.90 12.38
C ALA A 133 -5.76 -13.96 12.09
N ALA A 134 -5.48 -14.90 11.19
CA ALA A 134 -6.40 -15.98 10.85
C ALA A 134 -6.67 -16.93 12.02
N HIS A 135 -5.64 -17.22 12.84
CA HIS A 135 -5.69 -18.22 13.90
C HIS A 135 -6.00 -17.68 15.30
N LYS A 136 -5.49 -16.49 15.64
CA LYS A 136 -5.57 -15.94 17.00
C LYS A 136 -6.81 -15.10 17.24
N LEU A 137 -7.35 -14.46 16.18
CA LEU A 137 -8.52 -13.60 16.31
C LEU A 137 -9.81 -14.40 16.38
N ASP A 138 -10.70 -14.01 17.27
CA ASP A 138 -12.08 -14.48 17.23
C ASP A 138 -12.85 -13.84 16.05
N ARG A 139 -14.12 -14.19 15.90
CA ARG A 139 -14.92 -13.71 14.78
C ARG A 139 -15.11 -12.19 14.77
N LEU A 140 -15.35 -11.58 15.93
CA LEU A 140 -15.62 -10.14 16.05
C LEU A 140 -14.36 -9.32 15.87
N GLN A 141 -13.25 -9.81 16.39
CA GLN A 141 -11.92 -9.22 16.22
C GLN A 141 -11.49 -9.27 14.73
N LEU A 142 -11.66 -10.43 14.10
CA LEU A 142 -11.34 -10.56 12.67
C LEU A 142 -12.27 -9.71 11.80
N GLU A 143 -13.57 -9.62 12.15
CA GLU A 143 -14.51 -8.71 11.46
C GLU A 143 -14.06 -7.25 11.58
N GLY A 144 -13.61 -6.82 12.76
CA GLY A 144 -13.07 -5.48 12.97
C GLY A 144 -11.84 -5.18 12.13
N LEU A 145 -10.86 -6.10 12.11
CA LEU A 145 -9.64 -5.95 11.34
C LEU A 145 -9.91 -5.92 9.82
N LEU A 146 -10.74 -6.83 9.33
CA LEU A 146 -11.14 -6.88 7.91
C LEU A 146 -12.00 -5.67 7.51
N ALA A 147 -12.79 -5.12 8.44
CA ALA A 147 -13.54 -3.89 8.17
C ALA A 147 -12.61 -2.69 7.91
N GLU A 148 -11.45 -2.61 8.58
CA GLU A 148 -10.46 -1.58 8.28
C GLU A 148 -9.84 -1.79 6.90
N VAL A 149 -9.53 -3.03 6.50
CA VAL A 149 -9.06 -3.36 5.14
C VAL A 149 -10.08 -2.89 4.10
N ILE A 150 -11.37 -3.23 4.28
CA ILE A 150 -12.44 -2.81 3.38
C ILE A 150 -12.63 -1.29 3.38
N ALA A 151 -12.51 -0.63 4.53
CA ALA A 151 -12.60 0.83 4.64
C ALA A 151 -11.48 1.53 3.83
N ARG A 152 -10.26 1.01 3.88
CA ARG A 152 -9.13 1.52 3.07
C ARG A 152 -9.35 1.34 1.57
N ILE A 153 -9.94 0.22 1.15
CA ILE A 153 -10.32 -0.03 -0.25
C ILE A 153 -11.41 0.97 -0.68
N ALA A 154 -12.48 1.09 0.09
CA ALA A 154 -13.60 1.97 -0.21
C ALA A 154 -13.20 3.45 -0.24
N GLY A 155 -12.31 3.88 0.64
CA GLY A 155 -11.79 5.24 0.72
C GLY A 155 -10.72 5.59 -0.33
N GLY A 156 -10.25 4.60 -1.10
CA GLY A 156 -9.18 4.78 -2.10
C GLY A 156 -7.77 4.89 -1.50
N ASP A 157 -7.63 4.79 -0.18
CA ASP A 157 -6.34 4.85 0.51
C ASP A 157 -5.48 3.62 0.18
N ALA A 158 -6.10 2.44 0.06
CA ALA A 158 -5.41 1.22 -0.38
C ALA A 158 -4.73 1.43 -1.73
N ARG A 159 -5.43 2.02 -2.71
CA ARG A 159 -4.88 2.30 -4.04
C ARG A 159 -3.72 3.31 -3.98
N ALA A 160 -3.89 4.38 -3.22
CA ALA A 160 -2.84 5.39 -3.08
C ALA A 160 -1.55 4.78 -2.47
N ALA A 161 -1.70 3.97 -1.43
CA ALA A 161 -0.60 3.28 -0.77
C ALA A 161 0.07 2.25 -1.69
N THR A 162 -0.72 1.40 -2.36
CA THR A 162 -0.23 0.40 -3.32
C THR A 162 0.61 1.04 -4.41
N VAL A 163 0.11 2.10 -5.05
CA VAL A 163 0.83 2.76 -6.15
C VAL A 163 2.06 3.49 -5.63
N ALA A 164 1.95 4.23 -4.51
CA ALA A 164 3.08 4.98 -3.97
C ALA A 164 4.22 4.04 -3.53
N VAL A 165 3.90 3.02 -2.75
CA VAL A 165 4.89 2.05 -2.26
C VAL A 165 5.45 1.22 -3.41
N GLY A 166 4.62 0.59 -4.22
CA GLY A 166 5.07 -0.30 -5.29
C GLY A 166 5.87 0.40 -6.39
N MET A 167 5.54 1.66 -6.71
CA MET A 167 6.34 2.45 -7.66
C MET A 167 7.70 2.84 -7.08
N LEU A 168 7.77 3.21 -5.79
CA LEU A 168 8.96 3.78 -5.19
C LEU A 168 9.85 2.77 -4.45
N MET A 169 9.38 1.53 -4.25
CA MET A 169 10.14 0.45 -3.61
C MET A 169 11.57 0.27 -4.14
N PRO A 170 11.88 0.35 -5.46
CA PRO A 170 13.26 0.20 -5.94
C PRO A 170 14.23 1.27 -5.42
N PHE A 171 13.70 2.40 -4.94
CA PHE A 171 14.48 3.52 -4.42
C PHE A 171 14.56 3.52 -2.89
N THR A 172 13.72 2.74 -2.22
CA THR A 172 13.78 2.59 -0.75
C THR A 172 14.68 1.44 -0.33
N GLU A 173 14.87 0.47 -1.23
CA GLU A 173 15.65 -0.74 -0.98
C GLU A 173 16.58 -1.06 -2.17
N GLY A 174 17.64 -1.82 -1.90
CA GLY A 174 18.57 -2.25 -2.95
C GLY A 174 19.59 -1.20 -3.40
N PRO A 175 20.10 -1.30 -4.63
CA PRO A 175 21.22 -0.48 -5.12
C PRO A 175 20.91 1.03 -5.22
N LEU A 176 19.64 1.40 -5.33
CA LEU A 176 19.19 2.80 -5.44
C LEU A 176 18.72 3.38 -4.09
N SER A 177 18.97 2.68 -2.98
CA SER A 177 18.56 3.09 -1.63
C SER A 177 19.15 4.42 -1.14
N PHE A 178 20.16 4.96 -1.82
CA PHE A 178 20.62 6.32 -1.57
C PHE A 178 19.56 7.39 -1.88
N LEU A 179 18.51 7.05 -2.66
CA LEU A 179 17.32 7.86 -2.91
C LEU A 179 16.20 7.62 -1.88
N ALA A 180 16.38 6.69 -0.93
CA ALA A 180 15.33 6.32 0.02
C ALA A 180 14.75 7.52 0.79
N PRO A 181 15.52 8.49 1.30
CA PRO A 181 14.94 9.62 2.01
C PRO A 181 13.98 10.46 1.14
N ALA A 182 14.28 10.59 -0.15
CA ALA A 182 13.42 11.32 -1.08
C ALA A 182 12.19 10.49 -1.48
N ALA A 183 12.34 9.18 -1.68
CA ALA A 183 11.25 8.28 -1.97
C ALA A 183 10.29 8.18 -0.78
N ASP A 184 10.79 8.02 0.44
CA ASP A 184 9.99 8.02 1.68
C ASP A 184 9.19 9.32 1.84
N ALA A 185 9.85 10.47 1.69
CA ALA A 185 9.18 11.78 1.77
C ALA A 185 8.08 11.92 0.70
N MET A 186 8.26 11.29 -0.47
CA MET A 186 7.27 11.31 -1.54
C MET A 186 6.08 10.40 -1.21
N ILE A 187 6.31 9.21 -0.65
CA ILE A 187 5.26 8.32 -0.17
C ILE A 187 4.45 9.03 0.92
N ASP A 188 5.11 9.58 1.94
CA ASP A 188 4.46 10.26 3.07
C ASP A 188 3.67 11.51 2.64
N ARG A 189 4.04 12.15 1.54
CA ARG A 189 3.31 13.29 0.96
C ARG A 189 2.00 12.88 0.29
N VAL A 190 1.95 11.68 -0.28
CA VAL A 190 0.78 11.15 -1.01
C VAL A 190 -0.20 10.48 -0.06
N LEU A 191 0.31 9.79 0.95
CA LEU A 191 -0.51 9.14 1.95
C LEU A 191 -1.16 10.20 2.87
N ASN A 192 -2.45 10.01 3.15
CA ASN A 192 -3.12 10.83 4.15
C ASN A 192 -2.43 10.62 5.52
N PRO A 193 -1.97 11.68 6.20
CA PRO A 193 -1.36 11.55 7.52
C PRO A 193 -2.32 11.05 8.61
N GLU A 194 -3.63 11.08 8.35
CA GLU A 194 -4.68 10.60 9.28
C GLU A 194 -5.29 9.26 8.84
N ARG A 195 -4.64 8.56 7.90
CA ARG A 195 -5.17 7.35 7.28
C ARG A 195 -5.48 6.23 8.28
N GLU A 196 -4.64 6.04 9.29
CA GLU A 196 -4.86 5.02 10.32
C GLU A 196 -6.13 5.32 11.11
N LEU A 197 -6.28 6.55 11.59
CA LEU A 197 -7.44 6.95 12.36
C LEU A 197 -8.71 7.00 11.51
N SER A 198 -8.64 7.50 10.28
CA SER A 198 -9.79 7.53 9.36
C SER A 198 -10.23 6.12 8.98
N GLY A 199 -9.29 5.19 8.81
CA GLY A 199 -9.56 3.76 8.59
C GLY A 199 -10.27 3.13 9.79
N ASP A 200 -9.77 3.35 11.01
CA ASP A 200 -10.39 2.87 12.25
C ASP A 200 -11.84 3.34 12.39
N LEU A 201 -12.06 4.65 12.22
CA LEU A 201 -13.41 5.23 12.34
C LEU A 201 -14.36 4.72 11.26
N ALA A 202 -13.87 4.53 10.03
CA ALA A 202 -14.66 3.95 8.95
C ALA A 202 -14.98 2.48 9.22
N ALA A 203 -14.05 1.69 9.74
CA ALA A 203 -14.26 0.30 10.15
C ALA A 203 -15.29 0.18 11.28
N VAL A 204 -15.20 1.04 12.30
CA VAL A 204 -16.20 1.12 13.37
C VAL A 204 -17.58 1.49 12.83
N ASN A 205 -17.65 2.43 11.90
CA ASN A 205 -18.92 2.79 11.25
C ASN A 205 -19.50 1.63 10.44
N LEU A 206 -18.65 0.83 9.81
CA LEU A 206 -19.07 -0.33 9.01
C LEU A 206 -19.56 -1.48 9.88
N THR A 207 -18.85 -1.80 10.96
CA THR A 207 -19.19 -2.91 11.86
C THR A 207 -20.25 -2.53 12.89
N ARG A 208 -20.32 -1.26 13.29
CA ARG A 208 -21.10 -0.76 14.43
C ARG A 208 -20.70 -1.40 15.78
N TYR A 209 -19.46 -1.92 15.85
CA TYR A 209 -18.97 -2.61 17.04
C TYR A 209 -17.47 -2.25 17.27
N PRO A 210 -17.19 -1.11 17.94
CA PRO A 210 -15.81 -0.65 18.21
C PRO A 210 -14.93 -1.68 18.93
N PRO A 211 -15.43 -2.49 19.91
CA PRO A 211 -14.58 -3.45 20.60
C PRO A 211 -13.92 -4.50 19.68
N GLY A 212 -14.57 -4.87 18.58
CA GLY A 212 -14.02 -5.86 17.64
C GLY A 212 -12.68 -5.41 17.06
N LEU A 213 -12.63 -4.19 16.52
CA LEU A 213 -11.37 -3.63 16.00
C LEU A 213 -10.38 -3.34 17.12
N ARG A 214 -10.82 -2.73 18.22
CA ARG A 214 -9.96 -2.42 19.36
C ARG A 214 -9.23 -3.66 19.86
N ASP A 215 -9.96 -4.74 20.15
CA ASP A 215 -9.41 -5.97 20.70
C ASP A 215 -8.48 -6.67 19.69
N ALA A 216 -8.76 -6.55 18.39
CA ALA A 216 -7.84 -7.00 17.34
C ALA A 216 -6.54 -6.21 17.33
N LEU A 217 -6.61 -4.88 17.46
CA LEU A 217 -5.43 -4.02 17.51
C LEU A 217 -4.62 -4.20 18.81
N GLU A 218 -5.26 -4.55 19.94
CA GLU A 218 -4.57 -4.90 21.18
C GLU A 218 -3.72 -6.18 21.04
N LEU A 219 -4.16 -7.10 20.18
CA LEU A 219 -3.41 -8.33 19.88
C LEU A 219 -2.37 -8.12 18.77
N ALA A 220 -2.43 -7.00 18.05
CA ALA A 220 -1.47 -6.68 17.03
C ALA A 220 -0.12 -6.30 17.68
N ASP A 221 0.96 -6.80 17.11
CA ASP A 221 2.30 -6.51 17.55
C ASP A 221 3.00 -5.58 16.56
N ALA A 222 3.17 -4.33 16.96
CA ALA A 222 3.87 -3.33 16.13
C ALA A 222 5.37 -3.67 15.95
N ASP A 223 5.91 -4.54 16.77
CA ASP A 223 7.32 -4.98 16.70
C ASP A 223 7.49 -6.31 15.96
N SER A 224 6.44 -6.80 15.33
CA SER A 224 6.40 -8.10 14.64
C SER A 224 7.43 -8.27 13.51
N GLY A 225 8.03 -7.20 13.03
CA GLY A 225 9.01 -7.28 11.94
C GLY A 225 8.41 -7.63 10.58
N ILE A 226 7.09 -7.58 10.43
CA ILE A 226 6.40 -7.89 9.18
C ILE A 226 6.80 -6.90 8.10
N GLY A 227 7.18 -7.47 6.95
CA GLY A 227 7.45 -6.73 5.75
C GLY A 227 8.78 -6.00 5.76
N THR A 228 9.11 -5.48 4.61
CA THR A 228 10.29 -4.66 4.39
C THR A 228 10.00 -3.20 4.77
N ARG A 229 11.03 -2.36 4.80
CA ARG A 229 10.88 -0.93 5.08
C ARG A 229 9.85 -0.26 4.14
N SER A 230 9.83 -0.68 2.88
CA SER A 230 8.91 -0.11 1.89
C SER A 230 7.47 -0.55 2.11
N THR A 231 7.23 -1.83 2.41
CA THR A 231 5.89 -2.39 2.60
C THR A 231 5.28 -2.06 3.97
N ALA A 232 6.10 -1.61 4.93
CA ALA A 232 5.66 -1.23 6.27
C ALA A 232 4.42 -0.31 6.30
N ARG A 233 4.32 0.60 5.32
CA ARG A 233 3.21 1.55 5.21
C ARG A 233 1.90 0.97 4.68
N LEU A 234 1.90 -0.28 4.21
CA LEU A 234 0.70 -0.94 3.72
C LEU A 234 -0.13 -1.54 4.86
N TRP A 235 0.53 -1.96 5.93
CA TRP A 235 -0.08 -2.68 7.05
C TRP A 235 -1.07 -1.82 7.83
N VAL A 236 -2.09 -2.46 8.40
CA VAL A 236 -3.05 -1.82 9.32
C VAL A 236 -2.35 -1.32 10.57
N VAL A 237 -1.45 -2.15 11.11
CA VAL A 237 -0.54 -1.76 12.17
C VAL A 237 0.87 -1.70 11.59
N PRO A 238 1.35 -0.50 11.23
CA PRO A 238 2.71 -0.36 10.73
C PRO A 238 3.73 -0.71 11.81
N PRO A 239 4.88 -1.32 11.46
CA PRO A 239 5.95 -1.55 12.42
C PRO A 239 6.40 -0.22 13.07
N SER A 240 6.82 -0.29 14.33
CA SER A 240 7.24 0.87 15.15
C SER A 240 8.37 1.70 14.54
N SER A 241 9.13 1.11 13.61
CA SER A 241 10.18 1.80 12.82
C SER A 241 9.64 2.69 11.70
N SER A 242 8.34 2.63 11.39
CA SER A 242 7.73 3.43 10.34
C SER A 242 7.25 4.78 10.88
N SER A 243 7.17 5.79 10.01
CA SER A 243 6.66 7.13 10.35
C SER A 243 5.13 7.16 10.41
N SER A 244 4.51 6.40 11.30
CA SER A 244 3.08 6.54 11.57
C SER A 244 2.82 7.80 12.40
N ARG A 245 1.81 8.58 12.06
CA ARG A 245 1.41 9.77 12.81
C ARG A 245 0.64 9.43 14.08
N TYR A 246 -0.12 8.34 14.03
CA TYR A 246 -0.89 7.84 15.15
C TYR A 246 -0.30 6.51 15.61
N ASP A 247 0.38 6.56 16.75
CA ASP A 247 0.84 5.36 17.43
C ASP A 247 -0.36 4.47 17.82
N LEU A 248 -0.14 3.17 17.85
CA LEU A 248 -1.16 2.18 18.24
C LEU A 248 -1.85 2.55 19.56
N THR A 249 -1.07 3.06 20.54
CA THR A 249 -1.60 3.52 21.84
C THR A 249 -2.65 4.63 21.70
N VAL A 250 -2.44 5.57 20.77
CA VAL A 250 -3.38 6.67 20.52
C VAL A 250 -4.64 6.15 19.82
N ARG A 251 -4.50 5.24 18.85
CA ARG A 251 -5.63 4.60 18.16
C ARG A 251 -6.51 3.85 19.15
N LEU A 252 -5.90 3.03 20.04
CA LEU A 252 -6.61 2.30 21.09
C LEU A 252 -7.33 3.25 22.07
N ALA A 253 -6.69 4.35 22.47
CA ALA A 253 -7.32 5.34 23.34
C ALA A 253 -8.58 5.94 22.70
N ILE A 254 -8.52 6.29 21.42
CA ILE A 254 -9.66 6.84 20.67
C ILE A 254 -10.78 5.80 20.55
N LEU A 255 -10.45 4.54 20.20
CA LEU A 255 -11.43 3.46 20.08
C LEU A 255 -12.12 3.09 21.41
N ASN A 256 -11.50 3.39 22.56
CA ASN A 256 -12.09 3.21 23.88
C ASN A 256 -13.14 4.30 24.22
N GLU A 257 -13.15 5.40 23.52
CA GLU A 257 -14.13 6.49 23.72
C GLU A 257 -15.43 6.29 22.92
N TYR A 258 -15.42 5.35 21.97
CA TYR A 258 -16.58 4.99 21.13
C TYR A 258 -17.34 3.79 21.69
#